data_43379397ede8519ebf243e2b5f49aa04
#
_entry.id   43379397ede8519ebf243e2b5f49aa04
#
_cell.length_a   1.000
_cell.length_b   1.000
_cell.length_c   1.000
_cell.angle_alpha   90.00
_cell.angle_beta   90.00
_cell.angle_gamma   90.00
#
_symmetry.space_group_name_H-M   'P 1'
#
loop_
_entity.id
_entity.type
_entity.pdbx_description
1 polymer ?
#
loop_
_entity_poly.entity_id
_entity_poly.type
_entity_poly.pdbx_seq_one_letter_code
_entity_poly.pdbx_strand_id
1 'polypeptide(L)'
;MISKDHGFREFHEKIRVMEKYELQKLRDLPIEGVAERLGLHVRMHKALCPFHDDHHASLSFSVRRNTFRCFVCGAHGGPIDLAMKYLNKGFLDACRWLADEHNVIIFSSFKIQDSRDLKHETWNMKPFDASRYERFFERPWLSDEARRFLFEERRLDPRVVRWCRLTSWRDKQQIPWLQIPYYDREGKLIGIQNRNLSLTPDPSPVERGEKRASPMGGGGRGLPRFRFPQGAECTIYNLPVLRLLRPGEPLYITEGCSDCWAMLSAGHKAIAIPSATLLKRKDVEILSTLNSKLSTKFGMYPDRDEPGEHLFLQLKELLPNLEHHQLPPGCKDFSDYYLTTRDKPPDFPS
;
A
#
# COMPACT_ATOMS: atom_id res chain seq x y z
N MET A 1 -30.96 -19.47 26.79
CA MET A 1 -31.04 -19.46 25.33
C MET A 1 -31.41 -18.05 24.93
N ILE A 2 -30.45 -17.13 24.93
CA ILE A 2 -30.65 -15.71 24.56
C ILE A 2 -29.44 -15.31 23.70
N SER A 3 -29.74 -15.21 22.45
CA SER A 3 -29.31 -14.29 21.38
C SER A 3 -27.82 -13.89 21.31
N LYS A 4 -27.08 -14.68 20.52
CA LYS A 4 -25.76 -14.31 19.95
C LYS A 4 -25.87 -13.42 18.69
N ASP A 5 -27.07 -13.03 18.28
CA ASP A 5 -27.34 -12.33 17.01
C ASP A 5 -27.35 -10.79 17.13
N HIS A 6 -27.34 -10.21 18.32
CA HIS A 6 -27.44 -8.75 18.49
C HIS A 6 -26.12 -8.03 18.17
N GLY A 7 -24.98 -8.59 18.55
CA GLY A 7 -23.68 -7.94 18.30
C GLY A 7 -23.29 -7.88 16.81
N PHE A 8 -23.76 -8.83 16.01
CA PHE A 8 -23.46 -8.89 14.57
C PHE A 8 -24.30 -7.91 13.74
N ARG A 9 -25.53 -7.62 14.19
CA ARG A 9 -26.41 -6.63 13.53
C ARG A 9 -25.98 -5.19 13.83
N GLU A 10 -25.53 -4.89 15.03
CA GLU A 10 -25.08 -3.54 15.42
C GLU A 10 -23.77 -3.15 14.71
N PHE A 11 -22.92 -4.10 14.35
CA PHE A 11 -21.70 -3.88 13.58
C PHE A 11 -21.98 -3.51 12.12
N HIS A 12 -23.08 -4.01 11.52
CA HIS A 12 -23.47 -3.69 10.15
C HIS A 12 -24.08 -2.28 9.98
N GLU A 13 -24.53 -1.64 11.05
CA GLU A 13 -25.15 -0.31 10.96
C GLU A 13 -24.15 0.87 10.95
N LYS A 14 -22.89 0.65 11.27
CA LYS A 14 -21.90 1.73 11.44
C LYS A 14 -21.05 2.05 10.22
N ILE A 15 -21.20 1.38 9.08
CA ILE A 15 -20.44 1.66 7.86
C ILE A 15 -21.26 2.61 6.96
N ARG A 16 -20.87 3.88 6.87
CA ARG A 16 -21.59 4.90 6.08
C ARG A 16 -21.25 4.85 4.59
N VAL A 17 -22.26 5.06 3.74
CA VAL A 17 -22.15 5.24 2.29
C VAL A 17 -21.63 6.65 1.99
N MET A 18 -20.73 6.77 0.99
CA MET A 18 -20.37 8.08 0.46
C MET A 18 -21.60 8.75 -0.14
N GLU A 19 -21.90 9.97 0.30
CA GLU A 19 -23.03 10.73 -0.19
C GLU A 19 -22.92 10.93 -1.71
N LYS A 20 -24.04 10.84 -2.41
CA LYS A 20 -24.09 11.02 -3.87
C LYS A 20 -23.42 12.31 -4.34
N TYR A 21 -23.56 13.35 -3.53
CA TYR A 21 -22.96 14.67 -3.74
C TYR A 21 -21.41 14.64 -3.63
N GLU A 22 -20.85 13.92 -2.67
CA GLU A 22 -19.40 13.79 -2.50
C GLU A 22 -18.77 13.02 -3.65
N LEU A 23 -19.44 11.94 -4.06
CA LEU A 23 -19.03 11.18 -5.24
C LEU A 23 -19.04 12.05 -6.51
N GLN A 24 -20.02 12.94 -6.63
CA GLN A 24 -20.09 13.83 -7.78
C GLN A 24 -18.91 14.81 -7.80
N LYS A 25 -18.50 15.36 -6.65
CA LYS A 25 -17.30 16.21 -6.57
C LYS A 25 -16.05 15.52 -7.12
N LEU A 26 -15.86 14.23 -6.81
CA LEU A 26 -14.73 13.47 -7.32
C LEU A 26 -14.84 13.15 -8.82
N ARG A 27 -16.05 12.95 -9.33
CA ARG A 27 -16.31 12.78 -10.77
C ARG A 27 -16.09 14.05 -11.56
N ASP A 28 -16.31 15.21 -10.94
CA ASP A 28 -16.16 16.52 -11.57
C ASP A 28 -14.71 17.04 -11.54
N LEU A 29 -13.78 16.32 -10.90
CA LEU A 29 -12.37 16.65 -10.95
C LEU A 29 -11.88 16.66 -12.40
N PRO A 30 -11.11 17.67 -12.83
CA PRO A 30 -10.61 17.74 -14.20
C PRO A 30 -9.75 16.51 -14.54
N ILE A 31 -10.13 15.76 -15.56
CA ILE A 31 -9.47 14.49 -15.93
C ILE A 31 -7.98 14.65 -16.21
N GLU A 32 -7.56 15.77 -16.81
CA GLU A 32 -6.15 16.06 -17.08
C GLU A 32 -5.39 16.38 -15.80
N GLY A 33 -6.00 17.15 -14.88
CA GLY A 33 -5.42 17.43 -13.58
C GLY A 33 -5.24 16.14 -12.75
N VAL A 34 -6.20 15.21 -12.82
CA VAL A 34 -6.05 13.88 -12.21
C VAL A 34 -4.92 13.10 -12.87
N ALA A 35 -4.82 13.13 -14.20
CA ALA A 35 -3.74 12.47 -14.94
C ALA A 35 -2.36 13.02 -14.54
N GLU A 36 -2.22 14.33 -14.41
CA GLU A 36 -0.98 14.99 -13.99
C GLU A 36 -0.59 14.63 -12.56
N ARG A 37 -1.55 14.57 -11.62
CA ARG A 37 -1.32 14.11 -10.24
C ARG A 37 -0.89 12.64 -10.18
N LEU A 38 -1.36 11.83 -11.10
CA LEU A 38 -0.89 10.45 -11.28
C LEU A 38 0.50 10.37 -11.95
N GLY A 39 1.12 11.48 -12.32
CA GLY A 39 2.42 11.53 -12.97
C GLY A 39 2.39 11.31 -14.48
N LEU A 40 1.21 11.42 -15.13
CA LEU A 40 1.10 11.38 -16.56
C LEU A 40 1.40 12.77 -17.16
N HIS A 41 2.26 12.82 -18.16
CA HIS A 41 2.55 14.05 -18.87
C HIS A 41 1.51 14.29 -19.96
N VAL A 42 0.53 15.14 -19.69
CA VAL A 42 -0.50 15.51 -20.65
C VAL A 42 0.00 16.65 -21.55
N ARG A 43 -0.03 16.43 -22.87
CA ARG A 43 0.26 17.45 -23.89
C ARG A 43 -0.79 17.39 -24.98
N MET A 44 -1.39 18.52 -25.32
CA MET A 44 -2.43 18.63 -26.36
C MET A 44 -3.52 17.55 -26.18
N HIS A 45 -4.01 17.38 -24.96
CA HIS A 45 -5.03 16.39 -24.58
C HIS A 45 -4.62 14.93 -24.81
N LYS A 46 -3.33 14.61 -24.79
CA LYS A 46 -2.80 13.25 -24.96
C LYS A 46 -1.67 12.97 -23.99
N ALA A 47 -1.49 11.68 -23.65
CA ALA A 47 -0.36 11.17 -22.88
C ALA A 47 0.04 9.78 -23.35
N LEU A 48 1.20 9.29 -22.93
CA LEU A 48 1.55 7.88 -23.07
C LEU A 48 0.61 7.06 -22.17
N CYS A 49 0.10 5.96 -22.68
CA CYS A 49 -0.80 5.09 -21.93
C CYS A 49 -0.03 4.28 -20.90
N PRO A 50 -0.39 4.36 -19.59
CA PRO A 50 0.29 3.60 -18.55
C PRO A 50 -0.16 2.13 -18.48
N PHE A 51 -1.16 1.74 -19.27
CA PHE A 51 -1.82 0.43 -19.17
C PHE A 51 -1.28 -0.60 -20.17
N HIS A 52 -0.39 -0.19 -21.08
CA HIS A 52 0.34 -1.06 -22.00
C HIS A 52 1.70 -0.44 -22.34
N ASP A 53 2.54 -1.15 -23.06
CA ASP A 53 3.83 -0.65 -23.55
C ASP A 53 3.56 0.35 -24.69
N ASP A 54 3.55 1.64 -24.36
CA ASP A 54 3.17 2.73 -25.29
C ASP A 54 4.38 3.61 -25.61
N HIS A 55 4.67 3.73 -26.92
CA HIS A 55 5.75 4.58 -27.43
C HIS A 55 5.24 5.85 -28.12
N HIS A 56 3.94 5.92 -28.37
CA HIS A 56 3.27 7.05 -28.99
C HIS A 56 2.04 7.41 -28.18
N ALA A 57 1.84 8.67 -27.84
CA ALA A 57 0.76 9.15 -26.96
C ALA A 57 -0.63 8.66 -27.45
N SER A 58 -1.01 7.44 -27.04
CA SER A 58 -2.26 6.78 -27.43
C SER A 58 -3.42 7.03 -26.46
N LEU A 59 -3.12 7.53 -25.25
CA LEU A 59 -4.12 7.93 -24.27
C LEU A 59 -4.62 9.35 -24.59
N SER A 60 -5.90 9.48 -24.93
CA SER A 60 -6.54 10.76 -25.26
C SER A 60 -7.49 11.19 -24.16
N PHE A 61 -7.51 12.47 -23.83
CA PHE A 61 -8.40 13.08 -22.85
C PHE A 61 -9.45 13.95 -23.53
N SER A 62 -10.70 13.81 -23.10
CA SER A 62 -11.80 14.67 -23.52
C SER A 62 -12.20 15.57 -22.35
N VAL A 63 -11.73 16.82 -22.34
CA VAL A 63 -12.05 17.80 -21.31
C VAL A 63 -13.57 18.05 -21.24
N ARG A 64 -14.24 18.13 -22.39
CA ARG A 64 -15.71 18.37 -22.45
C ARG A 64 -16.51 17.24 -21.79
N ARG A 65 -16.06 15.96 -21.96
CA ARG A 65 -16.74 14.80 -21.39
C ARG A 65 -16.16 14.38 -20.05
N ASN A 66 -15.05 15.00 -19.66
CA ASN A 66 -14.27 14.64 -18.46
C ASN A 66 -13.87 13.15 -18.44
N THR A 67 -13.39 12.62 -19.56
CA THR A 67 -13.06 11.21 -19.75
C THR A 67 -11.70 11.02 -20.44
N PHE A 68 -11.09 9.86 -20.24
CA PHE A 68 -9.93 9.40 -20.99
C PHE A 68 -10.29 8.18 -21.86
N ARG A 69 -9.53 7.96 -22.92
CA ARG A 69 -9.60 6.74 -23.76
C ARG A 69 -8.25 6.45 -24.39
N CYS A 70 -7.78 5.22 -24.25
CA CYS A 70 -6.68 4.70 -25.03
C CYS A 70 -7.23 3.98 -26.27
N PHE A 71 -6.75 4.36 -27.46
CA PHE A 71 -7.20 3.75 -28.71
C PHE A 71 -6.46 2.44 -29.03
N VAL A 72 -5.39 2.11 -28.32
CA VAL A 72 -4.61 0.88 -28.51
C VAL A 72 -5.10 -0.24 -27.58
N CYS A 73 -5.12 -0.02 -26.26
CA CYS A 73 -5.53 -1.06 -25.29
C CYS A 73 -7.02 -0.98 -24.92
N GLY A 74 -7.76 0.02 -25.39
CA GLY A 74 -9.18 0.20 -25.12
C GLY A 74 -9.50 0.72 -23.71
N ALA A 75 -8.51 1.04 -22.88
CA ALA A 75 -8.74 1.60 -21.55
C ALA A 75 -9.48 2.93 -21.66
N HIS A 76 -10.56 3.11 -20.90
CA HIS A 76 -11.36 4.33 -20.88
C HIS A 76 -12.04 4.52 -19.54
N GLY A 77 -12.57 5.71 -19.28
CA GLY A 77 -13.32 6.03 -18.09
C GLY A 77 -13.26 7.51 -17.71
N GLY A 78 -13.76 7.84 -16.51
CA GLY A 78 -13.67 9.15 -15.89
C GLY A 78 -12.49 9.27 -14.91
N PRO A 79 -12.46 10.35 -14.09
CA PRO A 79 -11.39 10.60 -13.12
C PRO A 79 -11.18 9.45 -12.12
N ILE A 80 -12.28 8.90 -11.58
CA ILE A 80 -12.21 7.79 -10.62
C ILE A 80 -11.69 6.53 -11.31
N ASP A 81 -12.14 6.23 -12.54
CA ASP A 81 -11.69 5.06 -13.30
C ASP A 81 -10.20 5.15 -13.63
N LEU A 82 -9.70 6.35 -13.93
CA LEU A 82 -8.29 6.59 -14.19
C LEU A 82 -7.46 6.29 -12.93
N ALA A 83 -7.86 6.83 -11.79
CA ALA A 83 -7.20 6.60 -10.51
C ALA A 83 -7.25 5.12 -10.10
N MET A 84 -8.42 4.46 -10.23
CA MET A 84 -8.56 3.03 -9.96
C MET A 84 -7.59 2.19 -10.78
N LYS A 85 -7.54 2.44 -12.09
CA LYS A 85 -6.72 1.67 -13.03
C LYS A 85 -5.23 1.94 -12.83
N TYR A 86 -4.85 3.20 -12.69
CA TYR A 86 -3.46 3.61 -12.58
C TYR A 86 -2.83 3.15 -11.27
N LEU A 87 -3.55 3.35 -10.16
CA LEU A 87 -3.10 2.97 -8.82
C LEU A 87 -3.35 1.49 -8.52
N ASN A 88 -4.07 0.79 -9.39
CA ASN A 88 -4.56 -0.57 -9.14
C ASN A 88 -5.32 -0.67 -7.82
N LYS A 89 -6.19 0.31 -7.55
CA LYS A 89 -6.97 0.43 -6.30
C LYS A 89 -8.45 0.14 -6.55
N GLY A 90 -9.13 -0.30 -5.49
CA GLY A 90 -10.59 -0.39 -5.47
C GLY A 90 -11.24 0.99 -5.56
N PHE A 91 -12.57 1.00 -5.83
CA PHE A 91 -13.34 2.23 -6.01
C PHE A 91 -13.20 3.22 -4.84
N LEU A 92 -13.39 2.74 -3.62
CA LEU A 92 -13.33 3.58 -2.42
C LEU A 92 -11.93 4.17 -2.21
N ASP A 93 -10.91 3.39 -2.51
CA ASP A 93 -9.51 3.75 -2.34
C ASP A 93 -9.07 4.80 -3.35
N ALA A 94 -9.55 4.66 -4.57
CA ALA A 94 -9.35 5.66 -5.61
C ALA A 94 -10.07 6.97 -5.26
N CYS A 95 -11.28 6.87 -4.71
CA CYS A 95 -12.03 8.05 -4.24
C CYS A 95 -11.31 8.79 -3.12
N ARG A 96 -10.76 8.07 -2.14
CA ARG A 96 -9.97 8.68 -1.04
C ARG A 96 -8.70 9.33 -1.59
N TRP A 97 -7.94 8.61 -2.41
CA TRP A 97 -6.75 9.17 -3.02
C TRP A 97 -7.05 10.45 -3.80
N LEU A 98 -8.15 10.46 -4.60
CA LEU A 98 -8.57 11.65 -5.31
C LEU A 98 -8.94 12.79 -4.37
N ALA A 99 -9.62 12.49 -3.26
CA ALA A 99 -9.98 13.48 -2.26
C ALA A 99 -8.74 14.12 -1.63
N ASP A 100 -7.78 13.29 -1.24
CA ASP A 100 -6.53 13.74 -0.60
C ASP A 100 -5.67 14.57 -1.57
N GLU A 101 -5.45 14.07 -2.80
CA GLU A 101 -4.60 14.73 -3.79
C GLU A 101 -5.20 16.04 -4.34
N HIS A 102 -6.51 16.16 -4.35
CA HIS A 102 -7.20 17.35 -4.84
C HIS A 102 -7.82 18.20 -3.73
N ASN A 103 -7.51 17.92 -2.46
CA ASN A 103 -8.04 18.63 -1.29
C ASN A 103 -9.58 18.70 -1.28
N VAL A 104 -10.25 17.64 -1.71
CA VAL A 104 -11.71 17.54 -1.67
C VAL A 104 -12.13 16.99 -0.33
N ILE A 105 -12.78 17.81 0.50
CA ILE A 105 -13.27 17.38 1.80
C ILE A 105 -14.45 16.42 1.61
N ILE A 106 -14.30 15.18 2.09
CA ILE A 106 -15.33 14.16 2.13
C ILE A 106 -15.69 13.93 3.61
N PHE A 107 -16.90 14.26 4.01
CA PHE A 107 -17.37 14.19 5.41
C PHE A 107 -17.95 12.83 5.79
N SER A 108 -18.20 11.95 4.81
CA SER A 108 -18.82 10.66 5.07
C SER A 108 -17.81 9.57 5.32
N SER A 109 -17.85 8.96 6.50
CA SER A 109 -17.29 7.64 6.72
C SER A 109 -18.11 6.63 5.89
N PHE A 110 -17.44 5.85 5.07
CA PHE A 110 -18.04 4.95 4.08
C PHE A 110 -18.91 3.84 4.70
N LYS A 111 -20.17 3.72 4.30
CA LYS A 111 -20.99 2.52 4.47
C LYS A 111 -20.93 1.69 3.19
N ILE A 112 -20.67 0.39 3.34
CA ILE A 112 -20.84 -0.57 2.24
C ILE A 112 -22.30 -0.98 2.23
N GLN A 113 -23.05 -0.50 1.27
CA GLN A 113 -24.38 -1.03 0.96
C GLN A 113 -24.18 -2.26 0.06
N ASP A 114 -25.01 -3.26 0.29
CA ASP A 114 -24.96 -4.60 -0.29
C ASP A 114 -24.66 -4.59 -1.80
N SER A 115 -23.76 -5.48 -2.21
CA SER A 115 -23.15 -5.57 -3.54
C SER A 115 -24.11 -5.89 -4.69
N ARG A 116 -25.44 -5.87 -4.48
CA ARG A 116 -26.46 -6.18 -5.50
C ARG A 116 -26.78 -5.03 -6.47
N ASP A 117 -26.50 -3.79 -6.10
CA ASP A 117 -26.78 -2.61 -6.95
C ASP A 117 -25.59 -2.03 -7.69
N LEU A 118 -24.39 -2.55 -7.42
CA LEU A 118 -23.18 -2.24 -8.17
C LEU A 118 -22.93 -3.33 -9.24
N LYS A 119 -23.90 -3.53 -10.13
CA LYS A 119 -23.60 -4.07 -11.48
C LYS A 119 -22.81 -2.99 -12.26
N HIS A 120 -21.73 -2.53 -11.70
CA HIS A 120 -20.66 -2.01 -12.52
C HIS A 120 -20.03 -3.22 -13.19
N GLU A 121 -20.06 -3.19 -14.51
CA GLU A 121 -19.30 -4.05 -15.39
C GLU A 121 -17.96 -4.32 -14.70
N THR A 122 -17.83 -5.52 -14.17
CA THR A 122 -16.54 -6.02 -13.77
C THR A 122 -15.72 -6.02 -15.03
N TRP A 123 -14.91 -4.99 -15.20
CA TRP A 123 -13.89 -4.97 -16.24
C TRP A 123 -13.20 -6.32 -16.14
N ASN A 124 -13.14 -7.03 -17.24
CA ASN A 124 -12.44 -8.32 -17.42
C ASN A 124 -10.93 -8.07 -17.19
N MET A 125 -10.57 -7.65 -15.96
CA MET A 125 -9.18 -7.58 -15.54
C MET A 125 -8.71 -9.02 -15.45
N LYS A 126 -7.75 -9.37 -16.29
CA LYS A 126 -7.10 -10.68 -16.20
C LYS A 126 -6.64 -10.86 -14.76
N PRO A 127 -6.98 -11.97 -14.11
CA PRO A 127 -6.52 -12.25 -12.76
C PRO A 127 -4.98 -12.23 -12.74
N PHE A 128 -4.42 -11.92 -11.59
CA PHE A 128 -2.97 -11.95 -11.41
C PHE A 128 -2.45 -13.36 -11.72
N ASP A 129 -1.59 -13.43 -12.73
CA ASP A 129 -0.96 -14.68 -13.12
C ASP A 129 0.37 -14.85 -12.37
N ALA A 130 0.30 -15.51 -11.22
CA ALA A 130 1.46 -15.76 -10.35
C ALA A 130 2.57 -16.55 -11.05
N SER A 131 2.22 -17.47 -11.97
CA SER A 131 3.18 -18.36 -12.65
C SER A 131 4.26 -17.60 -13.43
N ARG A 132 3.94 -16.40 -13.90
CA ARG A 132 4.88 -15.52 -14.61
C ARG A 132 5.99 -14.97 -13.72
N TYR A 133 5.75 -14.97 -12.39
CA TYR A 133 6.61 -14.31 -11.42
C TYR A 133 7.26 -15.26 -10.42
N GLU A 134 6.70 -16.44 -10.16
CA GLU A 134 7.16 -17.39 -9.15
C GLU A 134 8.67 -17.69 -9.24
N ARG A 135 9.18 -17.91 -10.46
CA ARG A 135 10.60 -18.17 -10.72
C ARG A 135 11.55 -17.10 -10.17
N PHE A 136 11.10 -15.84 -10.10
CA PHE A 136 11.93 -14.75 -9.58
C PHE A 136 12.06 -14.80 -8.06
N PHE A 137 11.10 -15.40 -7.39
CA PHE A 137 11.06 -15.54 -5.94
C PHE A 137 11.57 -16.89 -5.45
N GLU A 138 11.71 -17.88 -6.33
CA GLU A 138 12.38 -19.14 -6.02
C GLU A 138 13.89 -18.96 -5.88
N ARG A 139 14.47 -18.08 -6.72
CA ARG A 139 15.89 -17.70 -6.69
C ARG A 139 16.06 -16.20 -6.66
N PRO A 140 15.78 -15.57 -5.50
CA PRO A 140 15.85 -14.12 -5.38
C PRO A 140 17.25 -13.60 -5.70
N TRP A 141 17.32 -12.54 -6.47
CA TRP A 141 18.54 -11.81 -6.78
C TRP A 141 18.39 -10.34 -6.40
N LEU A 142 19.46 -9.73 -5.88
CA LEU A 142 19.48 -8.35 -5.47
C LEU A 142 20.55 -7.58 -6.24
N SER A 143 20.13 -6.50 -6.92
CA SER A 143 21.05 -5.52 -7.52
C SER A 143 21.81 -4.76 -6.43
N ASP A 144 22.83 -4.00 -6.82
CA ASP A 144 23.62 -3.21 -5.87
C ASP A 144 22.77 -2.14 -5.17
N GLU A 145 21.80 -1.52 -5.89
CA GLU A 145 20.88 -0.56 -5.29
C GLU A 145 19.96 -1.23 -4.27
N ALA A 146 19.49 -2.44 -4.56
CA ALA A 146 18.66 -3.18 -3.62
C ALA A 146 19.46 -3.62 -2.40
N ARG A 147 20.72 -4.04 -2.58
CA ARG A 147 21.63 -4.38 -1.47
C ARG A 147 21.90 -3.16 -0.59
N ARG A 148 22.22 -2.03 -1.19
CA ARG A 148 22.44 -0.78 -0.47
C ARG A 148 21.19 -0.40 0.33
N PHE A 149 20.04 -0.36 -0.31
CA PHE A 149 18.78 -0.04 0.33
C PHE A 149 18.47 -0.97 1.52
N LEU A 150 18.58 -2.30 1.33
CA LEU A 150 18.17 -3.26 2.35
C LEU A 150 19.19 -3.40 3.48
N PHE A 151 20.50 -3.41 3.16
CA PHE A 151 21.54 -3.77 4.13
C PHE A 151 22.34 -2.58 4.67
N GLU A 152 22.49 -1.50 3.90
CA GLU A 152 23.22 -0.32 4.36
C GLU A 152 22.27 0.74 4.92
N GLU A 153 21.22 1.11 4.17
CA GLU A 153 20.28 2.14 4.58
C GLU A 153 19.28 1.64 5.63
N ARG A 154 18.68 0.47 5.41
CA ARG A 154 17.68 -0.14 6.31
C ARG A 154 18.27 -1.11 7.32
N ARG A 155 19.53 -1.54 7.15
CA ARG A 155 20.29 -2.45 8.03
C ARG A 155 19.54 -3.74 8.42
N LEU A 156 18.76 -4.27 7.48
CA LEU A 156 17.92 -5.44 7.71
C LEU A 156 18.75 -6.72 7.85
N ASP A 157 18.24 -7.65 8.66
CA ASP A 157 18.83 -8.99 8.76
C ASP A 157 18.72 -9.72 7.41
N PRO A 158 19.83 -10.26 6.85
CA PRO A 158 19.78 -11.03 5.61
C PRO A 158 18.85 -12.24 5.64
N ARG A 159 18.58 -12.81 6.83
CA ARG A 159 17.61 -13.89 7.00
C ARG A 159 16.19 -13.42 6.75
N VAL A 160 15.86 -12.20 7.19
CA VAL A 160 14.56 -11.57 6.94
C VAL A 160 14.37 -11.26 5.46
N VAL A 161 15.38 -10.72 4.80
CA VAL A 161 15.34 -10.46 3.35
C VAL A 161 15.08 -11.74 2.55
N ARG A 162 15.74 -12.86 2.94
CA ARG A 162 15.49 -14.19 2.35
C ARG A 162 14.10 -14.73 2.68
N TRP A 163 13.64 -14.61 3.92
CA TRP A 163 12.30 -15.02 4.34
C TRP A 163 11.22 -14.31 3.52
N CYS A 164 11.36 -13.01 3.36
CA CYS A 164 10.45 -12.19 2.58
C CYS A 164 10.60 -12.36 1.07
N ARG A 165 11.57 -13.16 0.62
CA ARG A 165 11.89 -13.42 -0.80
C ARG A 165 12.01 -12.16 -1.63
N LEU A 166 12.60 -11.09 -1.04
CA LEU A 166 12.80 -9.84 -1.74
C LEU A 166 13.76 -10.04 -2.90
N THR A 167 13.38 -9.57 -4.07
CA THR A 167 14.22 -9.63 -5.28
C THR A 167 14.21 -8.30 -6.00
N SER A 168 15.10 -8.11 -6.95
CA SER A 168 15.17 -6.88 -7.73
C SER A 168 15.28 -7.14 -9.22
N TRP A 169 14.91 -6.15 -9.99
CA TRP A 169 15.03 -6.17 -11.44
C TRP A 169 15.19 -4.74 -11.97
N ARG A 170 15.60 -4.63 -13.21
CA ARG A 170 15.61 -3.35 -13.93
C ARG A 170 14.59 -3.41 -15.05
N ASP A 171 13.84 -2.34 -15.22
CA ASP A 171 12.91 -2.22 -16.34
C ASP A 171 13.65 -1.85 -17.65
N LYS A 172 12.91 -1.70 -18.73
CA LYS A 172 13.47 -1.33 -20.04
C LYS A 172 14.20 0.02 -20.02
N GLN A 173 13.82 0.92 -19.13
CA GLN A 173 14.47 2.21 -18.92
C GLN A 173 15.65 2.13 -17.92
N GLN A 174 16.07 0.91 -17.55
CA GLN A 174 17.15 0.66 -16.58
C GLN A 174 16.87 1.17 -15.17
N ILE A 175 15.60 1.45 -14.84
CA ILE A 175 15.20 1.85 -13.50
C ILE A 175 15.26 0.63 -12.59
N PRO A 176 15.98 0.71 -11.43
CA PRO A 176 16.04 -0.38 -10.48
C PRO A 176 14.75 -0.46 -9.65
N TRP A 177 14.17 -1.64 -9.57
CA TRP A 177 12.97 -1.93 -8.79
C TRP A 177 13.24 -3.03 -7.76
N LEU A 178 12.78 -2.84 -6.54
CA LEU A 178 12.65 -3.88 -5.54
C LEU A 178 11.27 -4.53 -5.67
N GLN A 179 11.22 -5.84 -5.87
CA GLN A 179 9.99 -6.63 -5.90
C GLN A 179 9.69 -7.18 -4.52
N ILE A 180 8.50 -6.90 -4.05
CA ILE A 180 7.98 -7.28 -2.74
C ILE A 180 6.80 -8.22 -2.98
N PRO A 181 6.99 -9.55 -2.80
CA PRO A 181 5.92 -10.51 -3.04
C PRO A 181 4.93 -10.55 -1.88
N TYR A 182 3.65 -10.64 -2.21
CA TYR A 182 2.56 -10.87 -1.27
C TYR A 182 2.10 -12.32 -1.37
N TYR A 183 2.10 -12.98 -0.25
CA TYR A 183 1.65 -14.38 -0.14
C TYR A 183 0.42 -14.47 0.74
N ASP A 184 -0.50 -15.39 0.39
CA ASP A 184 -1.58 -15.77 1.28
C ASP A 184 -1.06 -16.61 2.48
N ARG A 185 -1.97 -17.02 3.36
CA ARG A 185 -1.63 -17.85 4.53
C ARG A 185 -1.03 -19.19 4.15
N GLU A 186 -1.39 -19.73 3.01
CA GLU A 186 -0.94 -20.99 2.44
C GLU A 186 0.43 -20.88 1.76
N GLY A 187 0.91 -19.65 1.55
CA GLY A 187 2.20 -19.36 0.91
C GLY A 187 2.11 -19.30 -0.61
N LYS A 188 0.92 -19.14 -1.16
CA LYS A 188 0.70 -18.89 -2.59
C LYS A 188 0.92 -17.42 -2.90
N LEU A 189 1.61 -17.13 -3.99
CA LEU A 189 1.84 -15.76 -4.46
C LEU A 189 0.52 -15.16 -4.98
N ILE A 190 0.08 -14.06 -4.39
CA ILE A 190 -1.19 -13.37 -4.71
C ILE A 190 -0.98 -11.97 -5.28
N GLY A 191 0.19 -11.40 -5.12
CA GLY A 191 0.48 -10.07 -5.61
C GLY A 191 1.95 -9.70 -5.50
N ILE A 192 2.30 -8.59 -6.11
CA ILE A 192 3.65 -8.02 -6.07
C ILE A 192 3.53 -6.51 -6.01
N GLN A 193 4.25 -5.90 -5.09
CA GLN A 193 4.52 -4.48 -5.07
C GLN A 193 5.94 -4.24 -5.56
N ASN A 194 6.13 -3.36 -6.54
CA ASN A 194 7.46 -2.96 -7.00
C ASN A 194 7.75 -1.56 -6.45
N ARG A 195 8.84 -1.43 -5.67
CA ARG A 195 9.34 -0.16 -5.15
C ARG A 195 10.45 0.35 -6.04
N ASN A 196 10.36 1.60 -6.46
CA ASN A 196 11.40 2.28 -7.22
C ASN A 196 12.60 2.60 -6.31
N LEU A 197 13.78 2.10 -6.66
CA LEU A 197 15.02 2.31 -5.91
C LEU A 197 15.84 3.50 -6.43
N SER A 198 15.43 4.14 -7.54
CA SER A 198 16.09 5.36 -8.02
C SER A 198 15.62 6.63 -7.31
N LEU A 199 14.53 6.51 -6.53
CA LEU A 199 14.03 7.62 -5.73
C LEU A 199 14.75 7.61 -4.38
N THR A 200 15.20 8.79 -3.94
CA THR A 200 15.81 8.95 -2.62
C THR A 200 14.91 8.40 -1.51
N PRO A 201 15.48 7.93 -0.39
CA PRO A 201 14.72 7.60 0.81
C PRO A 201 13.82 8.77 1.20
N ASP A 202 12.70 8.49 1.89
CA ASP A 202 11.80 9.54 2.38
C ASP A 202 12.59 10.65 3.06
N PRO A 203 12.39 11.92 2.67
CA PRO A 203 12.98 13.00 3.40
C PRO A 203 12.48 12.95 4.84
N SER A 204 13.40 13.03 5.80
CA SER A 204 13.05 13.13 7.21
C SER A 204 12.07 14.30 7.43
N PRO A 205 11.23 14.28 8.46
CA PRO A 205 10.27 15.35 8.74
C PRO A 205 10.90 16.76 8.82
N VAL A 206 12.18 16.83 9.15
CA VAL A 206 12.96 18.09 9.23
C VAL A 206 13.19 18.72 7.85
N GLU A 207 13.23 17.93 6.78
CA GLU A 207 13.49 18.46 5.42
C GLU A 207 12.22 18.90 4.68
N ARG A 208 11.03 18.62 5.18
CA ARG A 208 9.74 19.04 4.57
C ARG A 208 9.43 20.53 4.77
N GLY A 209 10.13 21.22 5.66
CA GLY A 209 9.93 22.65 5.96
C GLY A 209 10.69 23.61 5.05
N GLU A 210 11.72 23.16 4.36
CA GLU A 210 12.49 24.01 3.46
C GLU A 210 12.17 23.70 2.01
N LYS A 211 11.59 24.69 1.32
CA LYS A 211 11.53 24.71 -0.15
C LYS A 211 12.96 24.72 -0.70
N ARG A 212 13.59 23.57 -0.85
CA ARG A 212 14.79 23.47 -1.65
C ARG A 212 14.41 23.59 -3.11
N ALA A 213 14.83 24.71 -3.71
CA ALA A 213 14.91 24.85 -5.15
C ALA A 213 15.67 23.66 -5.72
N SER A 214 15.04 22.91 -6.62
CA SER A 214 15.70 21.83 -7.35
C SER A 214 16.95 22.38 -8.04
N PRO A 215 18.11 21.70 -7.97
CA PRO A 215 19.24 22.09 -8.81
C PRO A 215 18.80 21.99 -10.27
N MET A 216 18.95 23.04 -11.01
CA MET A 216 18.77 23.06 -12.46
C MET A 216 19.68 22.01 -13.09
N GLY A 217 19.09 21.06 -13.83
CA GLY A 217 19.84 20.19 -14.72
C GLY A 217 19.35 18.76 -14.73
N GLY A 218 18.49 18.43 -15.69
CA GLY A 218 18.11 17.09 -16.08
C GLY A 218 16.64 16.76 -15.80
N GLY A 219 15.84 16.75 -16.88
CA GLY A 219 14.41 16.44 -16.83
C GLY A 219 14.10 15.03 -16.30
N GLY A 220 14.06 14.90 -14.98
CA GLY A 220 13.57 13.71 -14.31
C GLY A 220 12.06 13.67 -14.38
N ARG A 221 11.51 12.83 -15.25
CA ARG A 221 10.09 12.47 -15.26
C ARG A 221 9.78 11.95 -13.86
N GLY A 222 8.72 12.45 -13.23
CA GLY A 222 8.24 11.97 -11.94
C GLY A 222 7.83 10.49 -12.02
N LEU A 223 8.77 9.60 -11.75
CA LEU A 223 8.53 8.16 -11.77
C LEU A 223 7.75 7.76 -10.52
N PRO A 224 6.76 6.86 -10.65
CA PRO A 224 6.00 6.41 -9.50
C PRO A 224 6.91 5.70 -8.50
N ARG A 225 6.66 5.95 -7.21
CA ARG A 225 7.35 5.28 -6.11
C ARG A 225 7.06 3.78 -6.06
N PHE A 226 5.83 3.42 -6.40
CA PHE A 226 5.36 2.04 -6.41
C PHE A 226 4.65 1.70 -7.72
N ARG A 227 4.82 0.45 -8.17
CA ARG A 227 4.08 -0.16 -9.29
C ARG A 227 3.54 -1.52 -8.88
N PHE A 228 2.41 -1.90 -9.47
CA PHE A 228 1.75 -3.17 -9.23
C PHE A 228 1.47 -3.86 -10.56
N PRO A 229 1.77 -5.17 -10.71
CA PRO A 229 1.30 -5.94 -11.86
C PRO A 229 -0.22 -5.94 -11.94
N GLN A 230 -0.75 -6.09 -13.14
CA GLN A 230 -2.19 -6.17 -13.37
C GLN A 230 -2.81 -7.33 -12.57
N GLY A 231 -3.90 -7.08 -11.89
CA GLY A 231 -4.62 -8.06 -11.07
C GLY A 231 -3.94 -8.43 -9.75
N ALA A 232 -2.78 -7.83 -9.41
CA ALA A 232 -2.10 -8.11 -8.16
C ALA A 232 -2.95 -7.70 -6.95
N GLU A 233 -3.11 -8.61 -6.00
CA GLU A 233 -3.78 -8.35 -4.72
C GLU A 233 -2.73 -8.07 -3.64
N CYS A 234 -2.53 -6.80 -3.28
CA CYS A 234 -1.74 -6.44 -2.11
C CYS A 234 -2.70 -6.27 -0.91
N THR A 235 -2.86 -7.35 -0.16
CA THR A 235 -3.60 -7.43 1.09
C THR A 235 -2.65 -7.29 2.28
N ILE A 236 -2.95 -7.86 3.44
CA ILE A 236 -2.00 -7.92 4.56
C ILE A 236 -0.70 -8.60 4.10
N TYR A 237 0.41 -7.94 4.36
CA TYR A 237 1.74 -8.43 4.02
C TYR A 237 2.23 -9.45 5.06
N ASN A 238 3.04 -10.42 4.60
CA ASN A 238 3.71 -11.43 5.42
C ASN A 238 2.77 -12.39 6.18
N LEU A 239 1.60 -12.71 5.63
CA LEU A 239 0.68 -13.69 6.22
C LEU A 239 1.31 -15.06 6.51
N PRO A 240 2.32 -15.58 5.77
CA PRO A 240 2.97 -16.84 6.12
C PRO A 240 3.58 -16.87 7.52
N VAL A 241 3.92 -15.73 8.14
CA VAL A 241 4.47 -15.67 9.50
C VAL A 241 3.51 -16.25 10.55
N LEU A 242 2.22 -16.23 10.27
CA LEU A 242 1.19 -16.76 11.17
C LEU A 242 1.35 -18.26 11.47
N ARG A 243 1.99 -19.00 10.57
CA ARG A 243 2.31 -20.44 10.78
C ARG A 243 3.43 -20.66 11.78
N LEU A 244 4.21 -19.63 12.07
CA LEU A 244 5.37 -19.68 12.97
C LEU A 244 5.03 -19.09 14.36
N LEU A 245 3.81 -18.61 14.56
CA LEU A 245 3.38 -18.09 15.84
C LEU A 245 3.22 -19.22 16.86
N ARG A 246 3.81 -19.04 18.01
CA ARG A 246 3.64 -19.92 19.16
C ARG A 246 2.50 -19.41 20.07
N PRO A 247 1.85 -20.28 20.85
CA PRO A 247 0.88 -19.83 21.84
C PRO A 247 1.47 -18.79 22.78
N GLY A 248 0.80 -17.64 22.93
CA GLY A 248 1.24 -16.53 23.76
C GLY A 248 2.33 -15.62 23.16
N GLU A 249 2.86 -15.94 21.98
CA GLU A 249 3.81 -15.08 21.28
C GLU A 249 3.09 -13.86 20.71
N PRO A 250 3.60 -12.62 20.89
CA PRO A 250 2.97 -11.43 20.34
C PRO A 250 3.13 -11.36 18.82
N LEU A 251 2.07 -10.90 18.14
CA LEU A 251 2.09 -10.53 16.73
C LEU A 251 1.99 -9.02 16.59
N TYR A 252 2.97 -8.42 15.94
CA TYR A 252 2.97 -6.99 15.69
C TYR A 252 2.32 -6.67 14.35
N ILE A 253 1.57 -5.57 14.32
CA ILE A 253 0.96 -4.99 13.12
C ILE A 253 1.69 -3.69 12.81
N THR A 254 2.13 -3.52 11.57
CA THR A 254 2.88 -2.34 11.13
C THR A 254 2.21 -1.66 9.94
N GLU A 255 2.57 -0.41 9.73
CA GLU A 255 2.23 0.33 8.53
C GLU A 255 3.27 0.08 7.44
N GLY A 256 2.87 -0.65 6.41
CA GLY A 256 3.76 -0.92 5.28
C GLY A 256 4.84 -1.97 5.54
N CYS A 257 5.44 -2.41 4.44
CA CYS A 257 6.39 -3.53 4.45
C CYS A 257 7.71 -3.18 5.12
N SER A 258 8.16 -1.93 5.07
CA SER A 258 9.46 -1.52 5.62
C SER A 258 9.54 -1.74 7.12
N ASP A 259 8.50 -1.33 7.86
CA ASP A 259 8.43 -1.51 9.30
C ASP A 259 8.24 -2.96 9.70
N CYS A 260 7.53 -3.73 8.87
CA CYS A 260 7.44 -5.17 9.05
C CYS A 260 8.82 -5.83 8.95
N TRP A 261 9.65 -5.45 7.97
CA TRP A 261 11.01 -5.98 7.84
C TRP A 261 11.90 -5.58 9.03
N ALA A 262 11.80 -4.33 9.49
CA ALA A 262 12.52 -3.86 10.67
C ALA A 262 12.10 -4.65 11.92
N MET A 263 10.78 -4.86 12.11
CA MET A 263 10.22 -5.62 13.22
C MET A 263 10.71 -7.09 13.20
N LEU A 264 10.67 -7.73 12.02
CA LEU A 264 11.21 -9.08 11.84
C LEU A 264 12.73 -9.14 12.09
N SER A 265 13.48 -8.12 11.67
CA SER A 265 14.92 -8.02 11.89
C SER A 265 15.28 -7.75 13.36
N ALA A 266 14.36 -7.17 14.13
CA ALA A 266 14.45 -7.06 15.58
C ALA A 266 14.08 -8.35 16.31
N GLY A 267 13.67 -9.42 15.58
CA GLY A 267 13.34 -10.73 16.15
C GLY A 267 11.86 -10.94 16.50
N HIS A 268 11.00 -9.99 16.17
CA HIS A 268 9.56 -10.07 16.41
C HIS A 268 8.80 -10.72 15.25
N LYS A 269 7.61 -11.24 15.51
CA LYS A 269 6.68 -11.68 14.46
C LYS A 269 5.81 -10.49 14.05
N ALA A 270 5.76 -10.21 12.76
CA ALA A 270 5.01 -9.04 12.27
C ALA A 270 4.32 -9.31 10.95
N ILE A 271 3.18 -8.63 10.76
CA ILE A 271 2.45 -8.46 9.51
C ILE A 271 2.33 -6.97 9.22
N ALA A 272 2.10 -6.61 7.97
CA ALA A 272 1.88 -5.20 7.64
C ALA A 272 0.55 -4.97 6.95
N ILE A 273 -0.07 -3.84 7.28
CA ILE A 273 -1.20 -3.29 6.53
C ILE A 273 -0.62 -2.49 5.35
N PRO A 274 -1.01 -2.76 4.09
CA PRO A 274 -0.39 -2.13 2.92
C PRO A 274 -0.57 -0.61 2.84
N SER A 275 -1.55 -0.09 3.55
CA SER A 275 -1.87 1.34 3.58
C SER A 275 -2.64 1.67 4.85
N ALA A 276 -2.20 2.69 5.57
CA ALA A 276 -2.86 3.21 6.77
C ALA A 276 -4.34 3.59 6.55
N THR A 277 -4.71 3.87 5.32
CA THR A 277 -6.06 4.36 4.99
C THR A 277 -7.03 3.26 4.52
N LEU A 278 -6.62 1.97 4.43
CA LEU A 278 -7.39 0.99 3.67
C LEU A 278 -7.27 -0.46 4.16
N LEU A 279 -8.01 -0.75 5.23
CA LEU A 279 -8.37 -2.12 5.53
C LEU A 279 -9.42 -2.59 4.51
N LYS A 280 -9.04 -3.52 3.63
CA LYS A 280 -9.98 -4.18 2.72
C LYS A 280 -10.85 -5.16 3.50
N ARG A 281 -12.04 -5.47 2.99
CA ARG A 281 -12.93 -6.47 3.62
C ARG A 281 -12.20 -7.80 3.90
N LYS A 282 -11.37 -8.27 2.97
CA LYS A 282 -10.54 -9.48 3.17
C LYS A 282 -9.56 -9.33 4.34
N ASP A 283 -8.98 -8.16 4.53
CA ASP A 283 -8.05 -7.90 5.64
C ASP A 283 -8.80 -7.94 6.98
N VAL A 284 -9.98 -7.33 7.04
CA VAL A 284 -10.88 -7.38 8.21
C VAL A 284 -11.26 -8.84 8.55
N GLU A 285 -11.63 -9.65 7.56
CA GLU A 285 -11.96 -11.06 7.73
C GLU A 285 -10.77 -11.87 8.26
N ILE A 286 -9.55 -11.59 7.74
CA ILE A 286 -8.32 -12.22 8.23
C ILE A 286 -8.06 -11.83 9.68
N LEU A 287 -8.10 -10.54 10.02
CA LEU A 287 -7.84 -10.04 11.37
C LEU A 287 -8.87 -10.56 12.37
N SER A 288 -10.15 -10.54 12.03
CA SER A 288 -11.23 -11.08 12.87
C SER A 288 -11.06 -12.58 13.14
N THR A 289 -10.62 -13.33 12.12
CA THR A 289 -10.31 -14.75 12.25
C THR A 289 -9.12 -14.98 13.16
N LEU A 290 -8.09 -14.13 13.09
CA LEU A 290 -6.93 -14.21 13.98
C LEU A 290 -7.33 -13.96 15.43
N ASN A 291 -8.15 -12.93 15.67
CA ASN A 291 -8.63 -12.62 17.01
C ASN A 291 -9.45 -13.76 17.65
N SER A 292 -10.25 -14.47 16.85
CA SER A 292 -11.10 -15.55 17.35
C SER A 292 -10.37 -16.88 17.58
N LYS A 293 -9.31 -17.17 16.83
CA LYS A 293 -8.63 -18.47 16.82
C LYS A 293 -7.32 -18.52 17.60
N LEU A 294 -6.70 -17.38 17.85
CA LEU A 294 -5.40 -17.29 18.50
C LEU A 294 -5.55 -16.51 19.82
N SER A 295 -5.15 -17.11 20.93
CA SER A 295 -4.91 -16.38 22.19
C SER A 295 -3.66 -15.51 22.07
N THR A 296 -3.52 -14.82 20.94
CA THR A 296 -2.33 -14.04 20.57
C THR A 296 -2.49 -12.62 21.07
N LYS A 297 -1.45 -12.08 21.65
CA LYS A 297 -1.36 -10.65 21.93
C LYS A 297 -1.00 -9.92 20.66
N PHE A 298 -1.71 -8.85 20.36
CA PHE A 298 -1.40 -7.97 19.22
C PHE A 298 -0.74 -6.70 19.76
N GLY A 299 0.31 -6.25 19.09
CA GLY A 299 0.99 -4.99 19.38
C GLY A 299 1.13 -4.14 18.13
N MET A 300 1.13 -2.84 18.29
CA MET A 300 1.41 -1.88 17.22
C MET A 300 2.21 -0.70 17.76
N TYR A 301 3.19 -0.26 16.97
CA TYR A 301 3.86 1.02 17.11
C TYR A 301 3.33 1.92 15.98
N PRO A 302 2.27 2.70 16.21
CA PRO A 302 1.75 3.56 15.15
C PRO A 302 2.78 4.58 14.71
N ASP A 303 2.78 4.93 13.42
CA ASP A 303 3.57 6.07 12.93
C ASP A 303 3.15 7.34 13.68
N ARG A 304 4.11 8.22 13.95
CA ARG A 304 3.85 9.48 14.66
C ARG A 304 3.25 10.53 13.74
N ASP A 305 2.13 10.19 13.15
CA ASP A 305 1.30 11.11 12.37
C ASP A 305 -0.17 10.76 12.54
N GLU A 306 -1.06 11.66 12.10
CA GLU A 306 -2.50 11.49 12.22
C GLU A 306 -3.01 10.20 11.53
N PRO A 307 -2.55 9.83 10.32
CA PRO A 307 -2.92 8.56 9.70
C PRO A 307 -2.57 7.33 10.51
N GLY A 308 -1.40 7.30 11.16
CA GLY A 308 -0.93 6.17 11.97
C GLY A 308 -1.79 5.95 13.20
N GLU A 309 -2.08 7.00 13.94
CA GLU A 309 -2.97 6.94 15.10
C GLU A 309 -4.40 6.55 14.68
N HIS A 310 -4.87 7.04 13.56
CA HIS A 310 -6.19 6.69 13.04
C HIS A 310 -6.27 5.20 12.65
N LEU A 311 -5.22 4.66 12.01
CA LEU A 311 -5.14 3.22 11.71
C LEU A 311 -5.16 2.38 12.98
N PHE A 312 -4.41 2.81 14.02
CA PHE A 312 -4.42 2.12 15.30
C PHE A 312 -5.84 2.05 15.89
N LEU A 313 -6.58 3.16 15.90
CA LEU A 313 -7.94 3.19 16.41
C LEU A 313 -8.88 2.27 15.63
N GLN A 314 -8.79 2.24 14.31
CA GLN A 314 -9.56 1.33 13.46
C GLN A 314 -9.23 -0.14 13.75
N LEU A 315 -7.94 -0.45 13.91
CA LEU A 315 -7.50 -1.81 14.25
C LEU A 315 -7.93 -2.22 15.67
N LYS A 316 -7.93 -1.29 16.62
CA LYS A 316 -8.37 -1.52 17.99
C LYS A 316 -9.84 -1.90 18.09
N GLU A 317 -10.70 -1.37 17.21
CA GLU A 317 -12.10 -1.78 17.10
C GLU A 317 -12.24 -3.24 16.65
N LEU A 318 -11.35 -3.70 15.75
CA LEU A 318 -11.36 -5.08 15.23
C LEU A 318 -10.64 -6.07 16.15
N LEU A 319 -9.63 -5.59 16.86
CA LEU A 319 -8.74 -6.35 17.73
C LEU A 319 -8.72 -5.69 19.12
N PRO A 320 -9.71 -5.96 19.98
CA PRO A 320 -9.81 -5.31 21.30
C PRO A 320 -8.57 -5.50 22.18
N ASN A 321 -7.79 -6.55 21.94
CA ASN A 321 -6.55 -6.87 22.67
C ASN A 321 -5.30 -6.25 22.04
N LEU A 322 -5.44 -5.38 21.02
CA LEU A 322 -4.30 -4.67 20.40
C LEU A 322 -3.69 -3.69 21.41
N GLU A 323 -2.42 -3.82 21.69
CA GLU A 323 -1.66 -2.94 22.58
C GLU A 323 -1.00 -1.81 21.77
N HIS A 324 -1.16 -0.58 22.23
CA HIS A 324 -0.47 0.61 21.66
C HIS A 324 0.90 0.73 22.30
N HIS A 325 1.94 0.69 21.50
CA HIS A 325 3.31 0.91 21.93
C HIS A 325 3.78 2.28 21.44
N GLN A 326 4.42 3.05 22.31
CA GLN A 326 4.96 4.35 21.94
C GLN A 326 6.35 4.23 21.34
N LEU A 327 6.57 4.91 20.23
CA LEU A 327 7.91 5.10 19.66
C LEU A 327 8.73 6.04 20.55
N PRO A 328 10.05 5.83 20.67
CA PRO A 328 10.93 6.78 21.36
C PRO A 328 10.90 8.18 20.74
N PRO A 329 11.20 9.23 21.50
CA PRO A 329 11.33 10.57 20.96
C PRO A 329 12.30 10.61 19.77
N GLY A 330 11.94 11.31 18.70
CA GLY A 330 12.76 11.44 17.48
C GLY A 330 12.56 10.34 16.44
N CYS A 331 11.86 9.24 16.76
CA CYS A 331 11.51 8.21 15.77
C CYS A 331 10.12 8.50 15.22
N LYS A 332 9.99 8.50 13.88
CA LYS A 332 8.72 8.68 13.20
C LYS A 332 7.93 7.37 13.13
N ASP A 333 8.63 6.29 12.80
CA ASP A 333 8.11 4.96 12.55
C ASP A 333 9.00 3.90 13.22
N PHE A 334 8.60 2.63 13.13
CA PHE A 334 9.39 1.55 13.74
C PHE A 334 10.73 1.32 13.01
N SER A 335 10.83 1.63 11.72
CA SER A 335 12.11 1.54 11.00
C SER A 335 13.14 2.51 11.55
N ASP A 336 12.74 3.74 11.87
CA ASP A 336 13.60 4.72 12.54
C ASP A 336 14.07 4.21 13.90
N TYR A 337 13.15 3.69 14.72
CA TYR A 337 13.48 3.13 16.03
C TYR A 337 14.45 1.96 15.91
N TYR A 338 14.21 1.04 14.99
CA TYR A 338 15.09 -0.09 14.74
C TYR A 338 16.53 0.35 14.39
N LEU A 339 16.68 1.38 13.58
CA LEU A 339 17.99 1.91 13.22
C LEU A 339 18.73 2.47 14.44
N THR A 340 18.04 3.20 15.33
CA THR A 340 18.65 3.73 16.56
C THR A 340 19.13 2.64 17.51
N THR A 341 18.45 1.48 17.55
CA THR A 341 18.87 0.34 18.38
C THR A 341 20.12 -0.37 17.84
N ARG A 342 20.36 -0.27 16.52
CA ARG A 342 21.55 -0.85 15.88
C ARG A 342 22.81 0.00 16.05
N ASP A 343 22.66 1.29 16.33
CA ASP A 343 23.79 2.21 16.57
C ASP A 343 24.31 2.16 18.02
N LYS A 344 23.57 1.53 18.95
CA LYS A 344 24.06 1.30 20.30
C LYS A 344 25.02 0.12 20.33
N PRO A 345 26.23 0.25 20.91
CA PRO A 345 27.07 -0.91 21.16
C PRO A 345 26.30 -1.90 22.04
N PRO A 346 26.49 -3.23 21.86
CA PRO A 346 25.86 -4.21 22.72
C PRO A 346 26.22 -3.89 24.18
N ASP A 347 25.20 -3.68 25.03
CA ASP A 347 25.40 -3.62 26.46
C ASP A 347 25.93 -5.01 26.88
N PHE A 348 27.23 -5.12 27.08
CA PHE A 348 27.79 -6.27 27.77
C PHE A 348 27.40 -6.14 29.26
N PRO A 349 26.65 -7.07 29.82
CA PRO A 349 26.43 -7.07 31.26
C PRO A 349 27.79 -7.20 31.95
N SER A 350 28.09 -6.21 32.77
CA SER A 350 29.25 -6.16 33.68
C SER A 350 29.15 -7.24 34.76
#